data_8c2e2a2ad7d19f6558fde20044a6fa23
#
_entry.id   8c2e2a2ad7d19f6558fde20044a6fa23
#
_cell.length_a   1.000
_cell.length_b   1.000
_cell.length_c   1.000
_cell.angle_alpha   90.00
_cell.angle_beta   90.00
_cell.angle_gamma   90.00
#
_symmetry.space_group_name_H-M   'P 1'
#
loop_
_entity.id
_entity.type
_entity.pdbx_description
1 polymer ?
#
loop_
_entity_poly.entity_id
_entity_poly.type
_entity_poly.pdbx_seq_one_letter_code
_entity_poly.pdbx_strand_id
1 'polypeptide(L)'
;MVVIRSYNYAQVPADDLARARATADRTFQQAGISLQWIDCWVPGDRPSSIVHRPASSVERPSPCTEVLRDGSEFVLRLMIPVIAEPSRSHTVAMGSSLIDRSSGIGALTTVDPERVMGIARGAATDYSTLLGRAIAHEIGHLLLGHSRHSQSSLMRAIWSQEEIRRVRPADWRFSSAEAAQMRQGLAARARAAN
;
A
#
# COMPACT_ATOMS: atom_id res chain seq x y z
N MET A 1 -4.76 -14.94 -1.82
CA MET A 1 -5.03 -13.91 -0.80
C MET A 1 -3.70 -13.29 -0.41
N VAL A 2 -3.64 -11.97 -0.27
CA VAL A 2 -2.43 -11.21 0.09
C VAL A 2 -2.68 -10.54 1.43
N VAL A 3 -1.75 -10.66 2.37
CA VAL A 3 -1.87 -10.06 3.70
C VAL A 3 -1.05 -8.77 3.75
N ILE A 4 -1.65 -7.69 4.22
CA ILE A 4 -1.01 -6.37 4.37
C ILE A 4 -0.96 -6.02 5.86
N ARG A 5 0.24 -6.00 6.43
CA ARG A 5 0.49 -5.47 7.77
C ARG A 5 0.64 -3.95 7.67
N SER A 6 -0.32 -3.22 8.18
CA SER A 6 -0.40 -1.76 8.02
C SER A 6 0.01 -1.04 9.29
N TYR A 7 1.00 -0.15 9.17
CA TYR A 7 1.49 0.72 10.24
C TYR A 7 1.14 2.17 9.92
N ASN A 8 0.27 2.76 10.71
CA ASN A 8 -0.21 4.13 10.52
C ASN A 8 0.57 5.14 11.39
N TYR A 9 1.86 5.35 11.07
CA TYR A 9 2.70 6.32 11.80
C TYR A 9 2.27 7.78 11.59
N ALA A 10 1.63 8.06 10.46
CA ALA A 10 1.14 9.41 10.14
C ALA A 10 -0.19 9.73 10.79
N GLN A 11 -0.76 8.82 11.60
CA GLN A 11 -2.03 8.99 12.30
C GLN A 11 -3.18 9.42 11.37
N VAL A 12 -3.23 8.81 10.16
CA VAL A 12 -4.36 9.00 9.24
C VAL A 12 -5.64 8.65 9.97
N PRO A 13 -6.68 9.51 9.95
CA PRO A 13 -7.94 9.26 10.62
C PRO A 13 -8.57 7.91 10.21
N ALA A 14 -9.18 7.21 11.16
CA ALA A 14 -9.71 5.85 10.93
C ALA A 14 -10.67 5.77 9.74
N ASP A 15 -11.58 6.75 9.60
CA ASP A 15 -12.55 6.81 8.50
C ASP A 15 -11.86 7.02 7.14
N ASP A 16 -10.84 7.88 7.09
CA ASP A 16 -10.07 8.10 5.88
C ASP A 16 -9.30 6.84 5.47
N LEU A 17 -8.68 6.18 6.45
CA LEU A 17 -7.95 4.95 6.22
C LEU A 17 -8.89 3.81 5.76
N ALA A 18 -10.06 3.68 6.36
CA ALA A 18 -11.06 2.69 5.95
C ALA A 18 -11.50 2.92 4.48
N ARG A 19 -11.79 4.17 4.09
CA ARG A 19 -12.14 4.51 2.70
C ARG A 19 -10.98 4.28 1.73
N ALA A 20 -9.75 4.60 2.13
CA ALA A 20 -8.56 4.36 1.33
C ALA A 20 -8.35 2.85 1.10
N ARG A 21 -8.46 2.03 2.14
CA ARG A 21 -8.40 0.56 2.04
C ARG A 21 -9.48 0.02 1.12
N ALA A 22 -10.72 0.46 1.27
CA ALA A 22 -11.82 0.04 0.40
C ALA A 22 -11.55 0.39 -1.08
N THR A 23 -10.84 1.48 -1.37
CA THR A 23 -10.43 1.84 -2.72
C THR A 23 -9.32 0.92 -3.24
N ALA A 24 -8.31 0.62 -2.41
CA ALA A 24 -7.27 -0.34 -2.75
C ALA A 24 -7.87 -1.74 -2.98
N ASP A 25 -8.75 -2.21 -2.10
CA ASP A 25 -9.43 -3.51 -2.21
C ASP A 25 -10.17 -3.65 -3.54
N ARG A 26 -10.99 -2.65 -3.91
CA ARG A 26 -11.69 -2.65 -5.21
C ARG A 26 -10.73 -2.74 -6.39
N THR A 27 -9.60 -2.03 -6.31
CA THR A 27 -8.58 -2.03 -7.36
C THR A 27 -7.95 -3.41 -7.53
N PHE A 28 -7.59 -4.07 -6.43
CA PHE A 28 -7.02 -5.42 -6.47
C PHE A 28 -8.04 -6.50 -6.80
N GLN A 29 -9.28 -6.38 -6.34
CA GLN A 29 -10.37 -7.29 -6.71
C GLN A 29 -10.59 -7.32 -8.22
N GLN A 30 -10.50 -6.16 -8.90
CA GLN A 30 -10.57 -6.08 -10.36
C GLN A 30 -9.40 -6.80 -11.05
N ALA A 31 -8.26 -6.92 -10.38
CA ALA A 31 -7.12 -7.73 -10.83
C ALA A 31 -7.21 -9.21 -10.43
N GLY A 32 -8.29 -9.64 -9.76
CA GLY A 32 -8.47 -11.00 -9.25
C GLY A 32 -7.62 -11.31 -8.01
N ILE A 33 -7.27 -10.30 -7.23
CA ILE A 33 -6.45 -10.41 -6.01
C ILE A 33 -7.27 -9.91 -4.82
N SER A 34 -7.32 -10.71 -3.74
CA SER A 34 -7.97 -10.32 -2.48
C SER A 34 -6.91 -9.90 -1.48
N LEU A 35 -7.15 -8.77 -0.78
CA LEU A 35 -6.31 -8.27 0.30
C LEU A 35 -6.94 -8.59 1.66
N GLN A 36 -6.09 -8.84 2.65
CA GLN A 36 -6.44 -8.93 4.06
C GLN A 36 -5.58 -7.93 4.83
N TRP A 37 -6.21 -7.03 5.57
CA TRP A 37 -5.53 -6.01 6.36
C TRP A 37 -5.32 -6.47 7.79
N ILE A 38 -4.13 -6.23 8.32
CA ILE A 38 -3.77 -6.40 9.73
C ILE A 38 -3.28 -5.05 10.23
N ASP A 39 -3.99 -4.49 11.21
CA ASP A 39 -3.55 -3.25 11.86
C ASP A 39 -2.43 -3.56 12.84
N CYS A 40 -1.27 -2.95 12.59
CA CYS A 40 -0.10 -3.07 13.43
C CYS A 40 0.14 -1.74 14.15
N TRP A 41 0.28 -1.84 15.47
CA TRP A 41 0.49 -0.69 16.35
C TRP A 41 1.97 -0.42 16.55
N VAL A 42 2.32 0.85 16.64
CA VAL A 42 3.66 1.25 17.09
C VAL A 42 3.74 1.01 18.60
N PRO A 43 4.85 0.47 19.14
CA PRO A 43 5.07 0.42 20.58
C PRO A 43 4.93 1.82 21.18
N GLY A 44 3.93 2.03 22.05
CA GLY A 44 3.59 3.33 22.65
C GLY A 44 2.21 3.89 22.26
N ASP A 45 1.64 3.54 21.10
CA ASP A 45 0.35 4.06 20.62
C ASP A 45 -0.83 3.10 20.84
N ARG A 46 -0.75 2.20 21.79
CA ARG A 46 -1.92 1.38 22.15
C ARG A 46 -3.03 2.29 22.68
N PRO A 47 -4.21 2.31 22.04
CA PRO A 47 -5.34 3.03 22.60
C PRO A 47 -5.67 2.43 23.98
N SER A 48 -5.80 3.30 24.97
CA SER A 48 -6.07 2.95 26.40
C SER A 48 -7.38 2.17 26.61
N SER A 49 -8.16 1.93 25.58
CA SER A 49 -9.45 1.24 25.61
C SER A 49 -9.38 -0.29 25.48
N ILE A 50 -8.18 -0.87 25.34
CA ILE A 50 -8.05 -2.33 25.41
C ILE A 50 -8.10 -2.73 26.87
N VAL A 51 -9.29 -3.06 27.33
CA VAL A 51 -9.65 -3.63 28.62
C VAL A 51 -8.59 -4.64 29.08
N HIS A 52 -8.13 -4.51 30.32
CA HIS A 52 -7.23 -5.42 31.01
C HIS A 52 -7.70 -6.87 30.83
N ARG A 53 -7.04 -7.61 29.98
CA ARG A 53 -7.15 -9.05 29.91
C ARG A 53 -6.31 -9.63 31.04
N PRO A 54 -6.83 -10.59 31.85
CA PRO A 54 -6.07 -11.16 32.94
C PRO A 54 -4.79 -11.83 32.41
N ALA A 55 -3.69 -11.69 33.17
CA ALA A 55 -2.33 -12.06 32.84
C ALA A 55 -2.04 -13.57 32.69
N SER A 56 -3.04 -14.42 32.51
CA SER A 56 -2.89 -15.89 32.46
C SER A 56 -3.06 -16.53 31.08
N SER A 57 -3.14 -15.73 30.00
CA SER A 57 -3.10 -16.28 28.65
C SER A 57 -1.69 -16.20 28.10
N VAL A 58 -1.09 -17.34 27.73
CA VAL A 58 0.10 -17.41 26.88
C VAL A 58 -0.11 -16.44 25.71
N GLU A 59 0.59 -15.29 25.73
CA GLU A 59 0.50 -14.30 24.65
C GLU A 59 0.94 -15.01 23.38
N ARG A 60 -0.03 -15.29 22.51
CA ARG A 60 0.33 -15.67 21.14
C ARG A 60 1.09 -14.49 20.53
N PRO A 61 2.22 -14.73 19.85
CA PRO A 61 2.95 -13.66 19.16
C PRO A 61 1.97 -12.85 18.31
N SER A 62 2.05 -11.53 18.43
CA SER A 62 1.23 -10.65 17.57
C SER A 62 1.62 -10.88 16.12
N PRO A 63 0.69 -11.02 15.17
CA PRO A 63 1.03 -11.13 13.76
C PRO A 63 1.92 -9.97 13.27
N CYS A 64 1.98 -8.86 14.01
CA CYS A 64 2.83 -7.72 13.70
C CYS A 64 4.31 -7.91 14.10
N THR A 65 4.63 -8.87 14.96
CA THR A 65 6.00 -9.18 15.43
C THR A 65 6.55 -10.47 14.83
N GLU A 66 5.70 -11.28 14.20
CA GLU A 66 6.14 -12.49 13.51
C GLU A 66 6.91 -12.16 12.23
N VAL A 67 7.81 -13.05 11.84
CA VAL A 67 8.48 -13.00 10.53
C VAL A 67 7.41 -13.02 9.43
N LEU A 68 7.61 -12.24 8.39
CA LEU A 68 6.70 -12.22 7.23
C LEU A 68 6.70 -13.61 6.57
N ARG A 69 5.53 -14.10 6.23
CA ARG A 69 5.41 -15.35 5.45
C ARG A 69 5.84 -15.07 4.02
N ASP A 70 6.67 -15.97 3.51
CA ASP A 70 7.26 -15.79 2.19
C ASP A 70 6.22 -15.55 1.09
N GLY A 71 6.38 -14.42 0.44
CA GLY A 71 5.75 -14.12 -0.85
C GLY A 71 4.29 -13.68 -0.85
N SER A 72 3.55 -13.78 0.28
CA SER A 72 2.14 -13.37 0.35
C SER A 72 1.83 -12.33 1.41
N GLU A 73 2.81 -11.95 2.23
CA GLU A 73 2.68 -10.93 3.25
C GLU A 73 3.57 -9.72 2.94
N PHE A 74 3.00 -8.53 3.12
CA PHE A 74 3.67 -7.27 2.84
C PHE A 74 3.44 -6.27 3.97
N VAL A 75 4.37 -5.34 4.12
CA VAL A 75 4.29 -4.24 5.08
C VAL A 75 3.97 -2.95 4.35
N LEU A 76 2.92 -2.28 4.78
CA LEU A 76 2.59 -0.91 4.41
C LEU A 76 2.88 0.02 5.58
N ARG A 77 3.68 1.06 5.33
CA ARG A 77 3.89 2.18 6.26
C ARG A 77 3.23 3.43 5.73
N LEU A 78 2.35 4.02 6.50
CA LEU A 78 1.84 5.36 6.28
C LEU A 78 2.65 6.30 7.17
N MET A 79 3.57 7.05 6.59
CA MET A 79 4.50 7.90 7.35
C MET A 79 4.93 9.14 6.57
N ILE A 80 5.21 10.19 7.31
CA ILE A 80 5.78 11.42 6.77
C ILE A 80 7.30 11.23 6.80
N PRO A 81 8.01 11.29 5.66
CA PRO A 81 9.46 11.17 5.64
C PRO A 81 10.11 12.31 6.46
N VAL A 82 11.02 11.95 7.37
CA VAL A 82 11.74 12.94 8.21
C VAL A 82 12.71 13.80 7.39
N ILE A 83 13.11 13.33 6.20
CA ILE A 83 14.01 14.07 5.30
C ILE A 83 13.29 14.22 3.97
N ALA A 84 12.63 15.35 3.80
CA ALA A 84 12.31 15.84 2.48
C ALA A 84 13.61 16.40 1.88
N GLU A 85 14.41 15.57 1.23
CA GLU A 85 15.41 16.09 0.30
C GLU A 85 14.66 17.03 -0.64
N PRO A 86 15.13 18.29 -0.83
CA PRO A 86 14.53 19.19 -1.80
C PRO A 86 14.78 18.59 -3.19
N SER A 87 13.89 17.69 -3.60
CA SER A 87 13.94 17.12 -4.93
C SER A 87 13.80 18.25 -5.93
N ARG A 88 14.85 18.49 -6.73
CA ARG A 88 14.83 19.42 -7.87
C ARG A 88 13.84 18.95 -8.97
N SER A 89 13.24 17.79 -8.79
CA SER A 89 12.20 17.26 -9.67
C SER A 89 10.82 17.77 -9.21
N HIS A 90 10.09 18.42 -10.11
CA HIS A 90 8.71 18.84 -9.89
C HIS A 90 7.72 17.68 -9.74
N THR A 91 8.18 16.44 -9.90
CA THR A 91 7.40 15.20 -9.73
C THR A 91 7.82 14.51 -8.45
N VAL A 92 7.09 14.76 -7.40
CA VAL A 92 7.40 14.15 -6.10
C VAL A 92 6.54 12.90 -5.93
N ALA A 93 7.19 11.76 -5.72
CA ALA A 93 6.53 10.49 -5.49
C ALA A 93 5.64 10.53 -4.23
N MET A 94 4.45 9.95 -4.29
CA MET A 94 3.54 9.81 -3.14
C MET A 94 3.93 8.66 -2.22
N GLY A 95 4.78 7.75 -2.70
CA GLY A 95 5.24 6.59 -1.96
C GLY A 95 6.50 5.99 -2.58
N SER A 96 6.92 4.88 -2.01
CA SER A 96 8.05 4.10 -2.50
C SER A 96 7.95 2.65 -2.07
N SER A 97 8.40 1.73 -2.91
CA SER A 97 8.42 0.29 -2.66
C SER A 97 9.84 -0.23 -2.72
N LEU A 98 10.24 -0.95 -1.67
CA LEU A 98 11.56 -1.54 -1.56
C LEU A 98 11.55 -2.93 -2.21
N ILE A 99 12.21 -3.04 -3.35
CA ILE A 99 12.30 -4.26 -4.15
C ILE A 99 13.78 -4.56 -4.41
N ASP A 100 14.19 -5.78 -4.07
CA ASP A 100 15.48 -6.29 -4.48
C ASP A 100 15.49 -6.51 -6.00
N ARG A 101 16.40 -5.81 -6.69
CA ARG A 101 16.46 -5.82 -8.16
C ARG A 101 16.93 -7.16 -8.74
N SER A 102 17.65 -7.94 -7.96
CA SER A 102 18.19 -9.22 -8.41
C SER A 102 17.16 -10.34 -8.33
N SER A 103 16.37 -10.37 -7.26
CA SER A 103 15.36 -11.40 -7.02
C SER A 103 13.94 -10.98 -7.46
N GLY A 104 13.68 -9.69 -7.63
CA GLY A 104 12.34 -9.15 -7.83
C GLY A 104 11.44 -9.32 -6.59
N ILE A 105 12.03 -9.54 -5.41
CA ILE A 105 11.29 -9.72 -4.17
C ILE A 105 11.28 -8.40 -3.40
N GLY A 106 10.10 -7.99 -2.97
CA GLY A 106 9.90 -6.84 -2.09
C GLY A 106 8.81 -7.16 -1.09
N ALA A 107 8.95 -6.64 0.14
CA ALA A 107 7.99 -6.88 1.21
C ALA A 107 7.53 -5.60 1.91
N LEU A 108 8.18 -4.47 1.61
CA LEU A 108 7.94 -3.20 2.29
C LEU A 108 7.59 -2.09 1.30
N THR A 109 6.52 -1.39 1.61
CA THR A 109 6.16 -0.15 0.93
C THR A 109 5.83 0.96 1.92
N THR A 110 6.07 2.19 1.50
CA THR A 110 5.79 3.40 2.27
C THR A 110 4.98 4.36 1.41
N VAL A 111 3.95 4.97 2.00
CA VAL A 111 3.16 6.04 1.39
C VAL A 111 3.21 7.25 2.32
N ASP A 112 3.34 8.45 1.74
CA ASP A 112 3.31 9.73 2.44
C ASP A 112 1.90 10.34 2.38
N PRO A 113 1.11 10.26 3.46
CA PRO A 113 -0.27 10.73 3.45
C PRO A 113 -0.40 12.27 3.35
N GLU A 114 0.57 13.02 3.89
CA GLU A 114 0.54 14.50 3.79
C GLU A 114 0.73 14.95 2.35
N ARG A 115 1.64 14.30 1.65
CA ARG A 115 1.87 14.57 0.23
C ARG A 115 0.65 14.23 -0.61
N VAL A 116 0.03 13.06 -0.37
CA VAL A 116 -1.23 12.70 -1.01
C VAL A 116 -2.30 13.74 -0.73
N MET A 117 -2.41 14.23 0.51
CA MET A 117 -3.34 15.29 0.90
C MET A 117 -3.09 16.59 0.13
N GLY A 118 -1.83 17.01 -0.01
CA GLY A 118 -1.46 18.20 -0.78
C GLY A 118 -1.88 18.09 -2.25
N ILE A 119 -1.64 16.93 -2.88
CA ILE A 119 -2.03 16.66 -4.27
C ILE A 119 -3.57 16.61 -4.39
N ALA A 120 -4.26 15.96 -3.47
CA ALA A 120 -5.72 15.87 -3.47
C ALA A 120 -6.37 17.25 -3.40
N ARG A 121 -5.86 18.14 -2.53
CA ARG A 121 -6.32 19.55 -2.44
C ARG A 121 -6.08 20.31 -3.75
N GLY A 122 -4.88 20.20 -4.33
CA GLY A 122 -4.54 20.87 -5.59
C GLY A 122 -5.38 20.39 -6.77
N ALA A 123 -5.78 19.12 -6.77
CA ALA A 123 -6.64 18.53 -7.81
C ALA A 123 -8.14 18.61 -7.49
N ALA A 124 -8.54 19.17 -6.33
CA ALA A 124 -9.93 19.17 -5.85
C ALA A 124 -10.59 17.78 -5.89
N THR A 125 -9.86 16.75 -5.42
CA THR A 125 -10.33 15.37 -5.38
C THR A 125 -10.41 14.85 -3.95
N ASP A 126 -11.14 13.75 -3.75
CA ASP A 126 -11.27 13.09 -2.45
C ASP A 126 -9.92 12.49 -2.02
N TYR A 127 -9.47 12.90 -0.83
CA TYR A 127 -8.21 12.46 -0.25
C TYR A 127 -8.12 10.95 -0.04
N SER A 128 -9.17 10.37 0.54
CA SER A 128 -9.18 8.94 0.88
C SER A 128 -9.12 8.07 -0.38
N THR A 129 -9.80 8.52 -1.44
CA THR A 129 -9.74 7.86 -2.76
C THR A 129 -8.33 7.93 -3.34
N LEU A 130 -7.67 9.11 -3.29
CA LEU A 130 -6.32 9.26 -3.82
C LEU A 130 -5.30 8.48 -2.98
N LEU A 131 -5.45 8.47 -1.66
CA LEU A 131 -4.63 7.66 -0.75
C LEU A 131 -4.75 6.17 -1.06
N GLY A 132 -5.96 5.67 -1.27
CA GLY A 132 -6.19 4.27 -1.64
C GLY A 132 -5.57 3.90 -2.99
N ARG A 133 -5.57 4.82 -3.97
CA ARG A 133 -4.88 4.63 -5.26
C ARG A 133 -3.37 4.61 -5.10
N ALA A 134 -2.80 5.50 -4.27
CA ALA A 134 -1.37 5.51 -3.97
C ALA A 134 -0.94 4.21 -3.26
N ILE A 135 -1.72 3.76 -2.27
CA ILE A 135 -1.50 2.47 -1.61
C ILE A 135 -1.53 1.32 -2.61
N ALA A 136 -2.53 1.28 -3.49
CA ALA A 136 -2.65 0.23 -4.50
C ALA A 136 -1.48 0.25 -5.50
N HIS A 137 -1.02 1.44 -5.93
CA HIS A 137 0.16 1.61 -6.79
C HIS A 137 1.40 1.01 -6.14
N GLU A 138 1.68 1.37 -4.89
CA GLU A 138 2.87 0.92 -4.19
C GLU A 138 2.85 -0.59 -3.89
N ILE A 139 1.72 -1.14 -3.45
CA ILE A 139 1.57 -2.60 -3.32
C ILE A 139 1.68 -3.28 -4.69
N GLY A 140 1.22 -2.62 -5.75
CA GLY A 140 1.36 -3.07 -7.13
C GLY A 140 2.82 -3.33 -7.51
N HIS A 141 3.74 -2.44 -7.14
CA HIS A 141 5.18 -2.63 -7.36
C HIS A 141 5.71 -3.89 -6.67
N LEU A 142 5.30 -4.13 -5.40
CA LEU A 142 5.73 -5.32 -4.67
C LEU A 142 5.26 -6.61 -5.34
N LEU A 143 4.03 -6.62 -5.85
CA LEU A 143 3.45 -7.79 -6.52
C LEU A 143 4.03 -8.02 -7.92
N LEU A 144 4.35 -6.95 -8.65
CA LEU A 144 5.00 -7.00 -9.95
C LEU A 144 6.50 -7.36 -9.86
N GLY A 145 7.12 -7.14 -8.69
CA GLY A 145 8.54 -7.42 -8.46
C GLY A 145 9.49 -6.43 -9.16
N HIS A 146 9.02 -5.24 -9.49
CA HIS A 146 9.85 -4.20 -10.13
C HIS A 146 9.32 -2.79 -9.89
N SER A 147 10.21 -1.79 -9.98
CA SER A 147 9.89 -0.37 -9.88
C SER A 147 9.60 0.31 -11.22
N ARG A 148 9.41 -0.46 -12.30
CA ARG A 148 9.08 0.10 -13.62
C ARG A 148 7.65 0.55 -13.64
N HIS A 149 7.40 1.68 -14.32
CA HIS A 149 6.06 2.24 -14.51
C HIS A 149 5.55 1.94 -15.93
N SER A 150 4.24 1.90 -16.07
CA SER A 150 3.56 1.81 -17.36
C SER A 150 3.26 3.21 -17.93
N GLN A 151 2.90 3.28 -19.21
CA GLN A 151 2.46 4.54 -19.82
C GLN A 151 0.97 4.83 -19.54
N SER A 152 0.22 3.81 -19.20
CA SER A 152 -1.22 3.88 -18.90
C SER A 152 -1.52 3.02 -17.66
N SER A 153 -2.70 3.02 -17.15
CA SER A 153 -3.11 2.30 -15.94
C SER A 153 -2.76 2.99 -14.63
N LEU A 154 -3.09 2.37 -13.52
CA LEU A 154 -2.72 2.82 -12.18
C LEU A 154 -1.19 2.92 -12.00
N MET A 155 -0.42 2.06 -12.69
CA MET A 155 1.04 1.96 -12.54
C MET A 155 1.81 3.04 -13.33
N ARG A 156 1.19 4.15 -13.73
CA ARG A 156 1.89 5.29 -14.32
C ARG A 156 2.79 5.97 -13.29
N ALA A 157 3.96 6.45 -13.76
CA ALA A 157 4.90 7.18 -12.92
C ALA A 157 4.37 8.53 -12.42
N ILE A 158 3.54 9.18 -13.24
CA ILE A 158 3.01 10.53 -12.99
C ILE A 158 1.50 10.50 -13.21
N TRP A 159 0.79 11.08 -12.26
CA TRP A 159 -0.64 11.35 -12.35
C TRP A 159 -0.83 12.86 -12.45
N SER A 160 -1.22 13.35 -13.61
CA SER A 160 -1.51 14.77 -13.78
C SER A 160 -2.72 15.19 -12.95
N GLN A 161 -2.78 16.46 -12.56
CA GLN A 161 -3.96 16.99 -11.85
C GLN A 161 -5.26 16.79 -12.63
N GLU A 162 -5.19 16.84 -13.96
CA GLU A 162 -6.34 16.61 -14.82
C GLU A 162 -6.81 15.16 -14.77
N GLU A 163 -5.89 14.18 -14.78
CA GLU A 163 -6.22 12.75 -14.65
C GLU A 163 -6.80 12.45 -13.27
N ILE A 164 -6.24 13.06 -12.22
CA ILE A 164 -6.76 12.89 -10.86
C ILE A 164 -8.19 13.42 -10.75
N ARG A 165 -8.49 14.56 -11.39
CA ARG A 165 -9.83 15.17 -11.44
C ARG A 165 -10.81 14.38 -12.31
N ARG A 166 -10.33 13.89 -13.46
CA ARG A 166 -11.12 13.06 -14.37
C ARG A 166 -11.20 11.65 -13.81
N VAL A 167 -12.26 11.30 -13.16
CA VAL A 167 -12.47 9.96 -12.61
C VAL A 167 -12.82 8.99 -13.76
N ARG A 168 -11.86 8.71 -14.65
CA ARG A 168 -12.01 7.63 -15.63
C ARG A 168 -11.66 6.31 -14.96
N PRO A 169 -12.59 5.36 -14.81
CA PRO A 169 -12.29 4.10 -14.10
C PRO A 169 -11.12 3.31 -14.68
N ALA A 170 -10.92 3.36 -16.00
CA ALA A 170 -9.83 2.66 -16.69
C ALA A 170 -8.44 3.15 -16.25
N ASP A 171 -8.30 4.45 -15.93
CA ASP A 171 -7.03 5.05 -15.54
C ASP A 171 -6.56 4.59 -14.15
N TRP A 172 -7.47 4.05 -13.33
CA TRP A 172 -7.26 3.69 -11.93
C TRP A 172 -7.32 2.18 -11.68
N ARG A 173 -7.04 1.40 -12.73
CA ARG A 173 -6.98 -0.07 -12.66
C ARG A 173 -5.60 -0.54 -13.09
N PHE A 174 -5.24 -1.72 -12.67
CA PHE A 174 -4.15 -2.44 -13.29
C PHE A 174 -4.56 -2.88 -14.71
N SER A 175 -3.63 -2.83 -15.65
CA SER A 175 -3.86 -3.42 -16.97
C SER A 175 -4.02 -4.94 -16.85
N SER A 176 -4.60 -5.59 -17.87
CA SER A 176 -4.74 -7.05 -17.90
C SER A 176 -3.39 -7.78 -17.80
N ALA A 177 -2.34 -7.20 -18.42
CA ALA A 177 -0.99 -7.74 -18.35
C ALA A 177 -0.39 -7.64 -16.95
N GLU A 178 -0.51 -6.47 -16.29
CA GLU A 178 -0.08 -6.28 -14.89
C GLU A 178 -0.82 -7.23 -13.95
N ALA A 179 -2.13 -7.32 -14.07
CA ALA A 179 -2.95 -8.22 -13.27
C ALA A 179 -2.55 -9.70 -13.45
N ALA A 180 -2.28 -10.13 -14.70
CA ALA A 180 -1.81 -11.47 -14.99
C ALA A 180 -0.43 -11.73 -14.37
N GLN A 181 0.51 -10.80 -14.52
CA GLN A 181 1.86 -10.90 -13.95
C GLN A 181 1.83 -11.00 -12.42
N MET A 182 1.03 -10.17 -11.74
CA MET A 182 0.86 -10.22 -10.28
C MET A 182 0.36 -11.59 -9.82
N ARG A 183 -0.68 -12.14 -10.48
CA ARG A 183 -1.22 -13.47 -10.12
C ARG A 183 -0.21 -14.58 -10.35
N GLN A 184 0.54 -14.52 -11.46
CA GLN A 184 1.61 -15.50 -11.74
C GLN A 184 2.72 -15.42 -10.69
N GLY A 185 3.14 -14.21 -10.31
CA GLY A 185 4.12 -13.97 -9.27
C GLY A 185 3.68 -14.53 -7.91
N LEU A 186 2.43 -14.28 -7.51
CA LEU A 186 1.86 -14.85 -6.27
C LEU A 186 1.82 -16.38 -6.30
N ALA A 187 1.42 -16.97 -7.43
CA ALA A 187 1.39 -18.42 -7.57
C ALA A 187 2.80 -19.04 -7.53
N ALA A 188 3.81 -18.35 -8.09
CA ALA A 188 5.20 -18.79 -8.03
C ALA A 188 5.75 -18.77 -6.60
N ARG A 189 5.50 -17.67 -5.87
CA ARG A 189 5.91 -17.52 -4.47
C ARG A 189 5.26 -18.55 -3.56
N ALA A 190 3.97 -18.82 -3.74
CA ALA A 190 3.26 -19.84 -2.98
C ALA A 190 3.84 -21.28 -3.20
N ARG A 191 4.36 -21.57 -4.41
CA ARG A 191 5.04 -22.84 -4.67
C ARG A 191 6.43 -22.92 -4.05
N ALA A 192 7.14 -21.81 -3.95
CA ALA A 192 8.47 -21.76 -3.35
C ALA A 192 8.45 -21.89 -1.82
N ALA A 193 7.32 -21.58 -1.19
CA ALA A 193 7.12 -21.64 0.27
C ALA A 193 6.64 -23.02 0.78
N ASN A 194 6.32 -23.96 -0.13
CA ASN A 194 5.95 -25.35 0.17
C ASN A 194 7.11 -26.33 -0.14
#